data_694708c09a6846dc501ea193cecbd038
#
_entry.id   694708c09a6846dc501ea193cecbd038
#
_cell.length_a   1.000
_cell.length_b   1.000
_cell.length_c   1.000
_cell.angle_alpha   90.00
_cell.angle_beta   90.00
_cell.angle_gamma   90.00
#
_symmetry.space_group_name_H-M   'P 1'
#
loop_
_entity.id
_entity.type
_entity.pdbx_description
1 polymer ?
#
loop_
_entity_poly.entity_id
_entity_poly.type
_entity_poly.pdbx_seq_one_letter_code
_entity_poly.pdbx_strand_id
1 'polypeptide(L)'
;MKRLAFLIAAMLATVTVAHAQQIPRYDAAAYCRQISDTGGGSAVVYNGCMDMEQNAYNKRKPQWPSLPAKTRAYCDSLARMGGGGSYTVLDGCIDMEIGAVGSTPALALEWQGTYL
;
A
#
# COMPACT_ATOMS: atom_id res chain seq x y z
N MET A 1 32.17 28.32 29.65
CA MET A 1 31.11 27.37 29.98
C MET A 1 29.76 27.60 29.27
N LYS A 2 29.70 28.47 28.27
CA LYS A 2 28.45 28.73 27.50
C LYS A 2 28.42 28.07 26.13
N ARG A 3 29.35 27.20 25.80
CA ARG A 3 29.43 26.57 24.45
C ARG A 3 29.00 25.11 24.39
N LEU A 4 28.54 24.51 25.49
CA LEU A 4 28.15 23.10 25.55
C LEU A 4 26.64 22.87 25.41
N ALA A 5 25.84 23.93 25.43
CA ALA A 5 24.37 23.81 25.39
C ALA A 5 23.77 23.77 23.97
N PHE A 6 24.56 23.96 22.92
CA PHE A 6 24.06 24.02 21.53
C PHE A 6 24.17 22.72 20.74
N LEU A 7 24.77 21.67 21.29
CA LEU A 7 24.97 20.42 20.57
C LEU A 7 23.91 19.34 20.80
N ILE A 8 22.94 19.58 21.69
CA ILE A 8 21.91 18.57 22.03
C ILE A 8 20.62 18.75 21.19
N ALA A 9 20.41 19.90 20.56
CA ALA A 9 19.19 20.18 19.82
C ALA A 9 19.17 19.62 18.39
N ALA A 10 20.29 19.11 17.86
CA ALA A 10 20.39 18.67 16.46
C ALA A 10 20.08 17.17 16.24
N MET A 11 19.89 16.36 17.29
CA MET A 11 19.69 14.90 17.16
C MET A 11 18.23 14.44 17.20
N LEU A 12 17.27 15.31 17.37
CA LEU A 12 15.85 14.91 17.49
C LEU A 12 15.07 14.96 16.18
N ALA A 13 15.66 15.41 15.08
CA ALA A 13 14.94 15.61 13.80
C ALA A 13 14.99 14.43 12.83
N THR A 14 15.69 13.34 13.15
CA THR A 14 15.94 12.26 12.17
C THR A 14 15.04 11.04 12.30
N VAL A 15 14.16 10.96 13.32
CA VAL A 15 13.37 9.74 13.59
C VAL A 15 12.06 9.68 12.80
N THR A 16 11.55 10.81 12.30
CA THR A 16 10.24 10.87 11.64
C THR A 16 10.26 10.46 10.16
N VAL A 17 11.40 10.51 9.48
CA VAL A 17 11.49 10.19 8.05
C VAL A 17 11.52 8.69 7.78
N ALA A 18 12.03 7.88 8.73
CA ALA A 18 12.18 6.43 8.56
C ALA A 18 10.83 5.68 8.50
N HIS A 19 9.79 6.15 9.22
CA HIS A 19 8.48 5.51 9.24
C HIS A 19 7.66 5.74 7.97
N ALA A 20 7.78 6.91 7.33
CA ALA A 20 7.07 7.24 6.10
C ALA A 20 7.57 6.43 4.89
N GLN A 21 8.78 5.85 4.97
CA GLN A 21 9.40 5.07 3.89
C GLN A 21 9.21 3.56 4.04
N GLN A 22 8.54 3.12 5.09
CA GLN A 22 8.23 1.71 5.30
C GLN A 22 6.83 1.38 4.81
N ILE A 23 6.69 0.20 4.19
CA ILE A 23 5.38 -0.29 3.79
C ILE A 23 4.48 -0.39 5.02
N PRO A 24 3.18 0.01 4.91
CA PRO A 24 2.25 -0.07 6.02
C PRO A 24 2.11 -1.51 6.55
N ARG A 25 1.76 -1.64 7.82
CA ARG A 25 1.46 -2.95 8.42
C ARG A 25 -0.03 -3.16 8.47
N TYR A 26 -0.50 -4.23 7.82
CA TYR A 26 -1.90 -4.65 7.84
C TYR A 26 -2.04 -5.95 8.61
N ASP A 27 -3.22 -6.13 9.19
CA ASP A 27 -3.61 -7.42 9.77
C ASP A 27 -4.22 -8.30 8.65
N ALA A 28 -3.35 -8.83 7.81
CA ALA A 28 -3.74 -9.68 6.69
C ALA A 28 -4.45 -10.96 7.17
N ALA A 29 -4.12 -11.48 8.34
CA ALA A 29 -4.78 -12.62 8.92
C ALA A 29 -6.26 -12.33 9.23
N ALA A 30 -6.57 -11.15 9.79
CA ALA A 30 -7.95 -10.72 10.02
C ALA A 30 -8.71 -10.58 8.71
N TYR A 31 -8.10 -9.98 7.70
CA TYR A 31 -8.68 -9.85 6.37
C TYR A 31 -8.97 -11.23 5.75
N CYS A 32 -8.03 -12.16 5.80
CA CYS A 32 -8.20 -13.50 5.24
C CYS A 32 -9.19 -14.35 6.02
N ARG A 33 -9.30 -14.18 7.35
CA ARG A 33 -10.35 -14.84 8.15
C ARG A 33 -11.74 -14.36 7.72
N GLN A 34 -11.92 -13.07 7.50
CA GLN A 34 -13.18 -12.52 7.04
C GLN A 34 -13.61 -13.10 5.69
N ILE A 35 -12.69 -13.22 4.74
CA ILE A 35 -12.93 -13.83 3.44
C ILE A 35 -13.28 -15.32 3.59
N SER A 36 -12.53 -16.05 4.37
CA SER A 36 -12.74 -17.47 4.64
C SER A 36 -14.09 -17.72 5.31
N ASP A 37 -14.46 -16.91 6.30
CA ASP A 37 -15.75 -17.01 7.01
C ASP A 37 -16.94 -16.76 6.08
N THR A 38 -16.81 -15.81 5.15
CA THR A 38 -17.83 -15.56 4.11
C THR A 38 -18.01 -16.78 3.21
N GLY A 39 -16.97 -17.55 2.97
CA GLY A 39 -16.97 -18.80 2.20
C GLY A 39 -17.23 -20.06 3.02
N GLY A 40 -17.76 -19.95 4.25
CA GLY A 40 -18.07 -21.10 5.10
C GLY A 40 -16.94 -21.59 5.99
N GLY A 41 -15.89 -20.78 6.20
CA GLY A 41 -14.78 -21.11 7.12
C GLY A 41 -13.75 -22.05 6.52
N SER A 42 -13.55 -22.04 5.21
CA SER A 42 -12.62 -22.93 4.52
C SER A 42 -11.16 -22.62 4.84
N ALA A 43 -10.42 -23.60 5.35
CA ALA A 43 -8.98 -23.50 5.57
C ALA A 43 -8.20 -23.32 4.25
N VAL A 44 -8.68 -23.88 3.16
CA VAL A 44 -8.07 -23.72 1.82
C VAL A 44 -8.18 -22.27 1.36
N VAL A 45 -9.35 -21.64 1.55
CA VAL A 45 -9.56 -20.22 1.21
C VAL A 45 -8.68 -19.33 2.08
N TYR A 46 -8.61 -19.59 3.38
CA TYR A 46 -7.76 -18.82 4.29
C TYR A 46 -6.28 -18.90 3.88
N ASN A 47 -5.77 -20.11 3.68
CA ASN A 47 -4.36 -20.33 3.33
C ASN A 47 -4.01 -19.70 1.97
N GLY A 48 -4.88 -19.87 0.97
CA GLY A 48 -4.71 -19.25 -0.33
C GLY A 48 -4.69 -17.72 -0.26
N CYS A 49 -5.58 -17.16 0.55
CA CYS A 49 -5.61 -15.71 0.82
C CYS A 49 -4.30 -15.24 1.47
N MET A 50 -3.81 -15.94 2.49
CA MET A 50 -2.54 -15.60 3.16
C MET A 50 -1.34 -15.67 2.22
N ASP A 51 -1.31 -16.65 1.32
CA ASP A 51 -0.25 -16.74 0.31
C ASP A 51 -0.27 -15.55 -0.65
N MET A 52 -1.45 -15.13 -1.10
CA MET A 52 -1.61 -13.95 -1.96
C MET A 52 -1.18 -12.67 -1.23
N GLU A 53 -1.56 -12.51 0.03
CA GLU A 53 -1.17 -11.37 0.86
C GLU A 53 0.34 -11.31 1.05
N GLN A 54 0.98 -12.45 1.34
CA GLN A 54 2.43 -12.52 1.51
C GLN A 54 3.17 -12.17 0.21
N ASN A 55 2.70 -12.68 -0.92
CA ASN A 55 3.30 -12.39 -2.22
C ASN A 55 3.19 -10.91 -2.59
N ALA A 56 2.03 -10.30 -2.35
CA ALA A 56 1.82 -8.87 -2.56
C ALA A 56 2.73 -8.01 -1.67
N TYR A 57 2.83 -8.36 -0.40
CA TYR A 57 3.73 -7.71 0.54
C TYR A 57 5.19 -7.79 0.07
N ASN A 58 5.66 -8.97 -0.28
CA ASN A 58 7.04 -9.21 -0.72
C ASN A 58 7.36 -8.41 -2.00
N LYS A 59 6.40 -8.30 -2.90
CA LYS A 59 6.54 -7.53 -4.14
C LYS A 59 6.65 -6.03 -3.88
N ARG A 60 5.83 -5.48 -2.99
CA ARG A 60 5.71 -4.03 -2.79
C ARG A 60 6.66 -3.46 -1.75
N LYS A 61 7.11 -4.27 -0.81
CA LYS A 61 8.03 -3.81 0.23
C LYS A 61 9.28 -3.10 -0.32
N PRO A 62 10.04 -3.67 -1.28
CA PRO A 62 11.22 -3.00 -1.81
C PRO A 62 10.90 -1.76 -2.66
N GLN A 63 9.72 -1.70 -3.28
CA GLN A 63 9.32 -0.58 -4.13
C GLN A 63 8.73 0.60 -3.37
N TRP A 64 8.22 0.35 -2.17
CA TRP A 64 7.44 1.32 -1.42
C TRP A 64 8.11 2.69 -1.26
N PRO A 65 9.39 2.79 -0.87
CA PRO A 65 10.04 4.09 -0.71
C PRO A 65 10.13 4.92 -1.99
N SER A 66 10.18 4.26 -3.15
CA SER A 66 10.32 4.93 -4.44
C SER A 66 9.00 5.32 -5.09
N LEU A 67 7.87 4.89 -4.54
CA LEU A 67 6.55 5.28 -5.05
C LEU A 67 6.27 6.75 -4.73
N PRO A 68 5.52 7.47 -5.60
CA PRO A 68 5.07 8.82 -5.28
C PRO A 68 4.28 8.85 -3.97
N ALA A 69 4.51 9.88 -3.15
CA ALA A 69 3.85 10.00 -1.85
C ALA A 69 2.31 10.00 -1.98
N LYS A 70 1.79 10.61 -3.04
CA LYS A 70 0.36 10.64 -3.33
C LYS A 70 -0.22 9.25 -3.60
N THR A 71 0.49 8.44 -4.38
CA THR A 71 0.12 7.05 -4.65
C THR A 71 0.14 6.21 -3.37
N ARG A 72 1.18 6.37 -2.55
CA ARG A 72 1.28 5.67 -1.27
C ARG A 72 0.11 5.99 -0.35
N ALA A 73 -0.20 7.26 -0.18
CA ALA A 73 -1.30 7.70 0.69
C ALA A 73 -2.67 7.20 0.19
N TYR A 74 -2.92 7.31 -1.11
CA TYR A 74 -4.18 6.89 -1.71
C TYR A 74 -4.37 5.38 -1.63
N CYS A 75 -3.36 4.61 -2.04
CA CYS A 75 -3.45 3.16 -2.04
C CYS A 75 -3.47 2.56 -0.62
N ASP A 76 -2.75 3.15 0.35
CA ASP A 76 -2.86 2.76 1.77
C ASP A 76 -4.28 2.97 2.29
N SER A 77 -4.90 4.11 1.97
CA SER A 77 -6.28 4.40 2.36
C SER A 77 -7.26 3.36 1.80
N LEU A 78 -7.15 3.02 0.52
CA LEU A 78 -7.97 1.99 -0.10
C LEU A 78 -7.76 0.60 0.52
N ALA A 79 -6.51 0.23 0.76
CA ALA A 79 -6.17 -1.06 1.33
C ALA A 79 -6.77 -1.28 2.72
N ARG A 80 -6.97 -0.21 3.50
CA ARG A 80 -7.53 -0.27 4.85
C ARG A 80 -9.05 -0.34 4.89
N MET A 81 -9.74 -0.12 3.78
CA MET A 81 -11.22 -0.08 3.75
C MET A 81 -11.86 -1.44 4.00
N GLY A 82 -11.15 -2.54 3.80
CA GLY A 82 -11.67 -3.90 3.92
C GLY A 82 -11.46 -4.58 5.27
N GLY A 83 -11.33 -3.85 6.38
CA GLY A 83 -11.15 -4.42 7.72
C GLY A 83 -9.79 -5.13 7.89
N GLY A 84 -8.90 -4.62 8.73
CA GLY A 84 -7.54 -5.13 8.92
C GLY A 84 -6.53 -4.68 7.87
N GLY A 85 -6.98 -4.41 6.66
CA GLY A 85 -6.15 -4.04 5.53
C GLY A 85 -5.68 -5.23 4.69
N SER A 86 -5.38 -4.99 3.41
CA SER A 86 -5.00 -6.02 2.47
C SER A 86 -3.84 -5.58 1.58
N TYR A 87 -2.78 -6.36 1.56
CA TYR A 87 -1.64 -6.14 0.65
C TYR A 87 -2.01 -6.43 -0.81
N THR A 88 -2.93 -7.34 -1.05
CA THR A 88 -3.45 -7.62 -2.40
C THR A 88 -4.21 -6.41 -2.96
N VAL A 89 -5.01 -5.75 -2.14
CA VAL A 89 -5.69 -4.50 -2.53
C VAL A 89 -4.68 -3.38 -2.75
N LEU A 90 -3.68 -3.26 -1.87
CA LEU A 90 -2.58 -2.30 -2.02
C LEU A 90 -1.84 -2.52 -3.34
N ASP A 91 -1.49 -3.75 -3.64
CA ASP A 91 -0.80 -4.15 -4.88
C ASP A 91 -1.60 -3.77 -6.12
N GLY A 92 -2.87 -4.13 -6.16
CA GLY A 92 -3.76 -3.80 -7.27
C GLY A 92 -3.94 -2.29 -7.47
N CYS A 93 -4.08 -1.53 -6.37
CA CYS A 93 -4.17 -0.08 -6.42
C CYS A 93 -2.89 0.54 -7.01
N ILE A 94 -1.71 0.08 -6.57
CA ILE A 94 -0.43 0.58 -7.07
C ILE A 94 -0.28 0.30 -8.56
N ASP A 95 -0.64 -0.90 -9.03
CA ASP A 95 -0.61 -1.24 -10.45
C ASP A 95 -1.51 -0.31 -11.27
N MET A 96 -2.71 -0.02 -10.79
CA MET A 96 -3.64 0.89 -11.46
C MET A 96 -3.12 2.33 -11.50
N GLU A 97 -2.53 2.81 -10.41
CA GLU A 97 -1.98 4.17 -10.34
C GLU A 97 -0.76 4.34 -11.27
N ILE A 98 0.14 3.36 -11.27
CA ILE A 98 1.30 3.37 -12.18
C ILE A 98 0.84 3.28 -13.64
N GLY A 99 -0.12 2.42 -13.94
CA GLY A 99 -0.71 2.27 -15.27
C GLY A 99 -1.41 3.54 -15.75
N ALA A 100 -2.11 4.25 -14.86
CA ALA A 100 -2.80 5.49 -15.18
C ALA A 100 -1.81 6.62 -15.55
N VAL A 101 -0.66 6.69 -14.86
CA VAL A 101 0.40 7.65 -15.21
C VAL A 101 0.97 7.37 -16.60
N GLY A 102 1.03 6.11 -17.01
CA GLY A 102 1.50 5.70 -18.34
C GLY A 102 0.44 5.81 -19.44
N SER A 103 -0.86 5.98 -19.09
CA SER A 103 -1.90 6.09 -20.12
C SER A 103 -1.94 7.50 -20.72
N THR A 104 -2.02 7.56 -22.05
CA THR A 104 -2.07 8.82 -22.76
C THR A 104 -3.50 9.37 -22.80
N PRO A 105 -3.69 10.70 -22.69
CA PRO A 105 -5.03 11.31 -22.84
C PRO A 105 -5.71 10.98 -24.16
N ALA A 106 -4.94 10.72 -25.22
CA ALA A 106 -5.46 10.33 -26.52
C ALA A 106 -6.24 9.02 -26.49
N LEU A 107 -5.78 8.02 -25.73
CA LEU A 107 -6.49 6.75 -25.57
C LEU A 107 -7.84 6.93 -24.85
N ALA A 108 -7.88 7.79 -23.83
CA ALA A 108 -9.10 8.09 -23.13
C ALA A 108 -10.14 8.79 -24.01
N LEU A 109 -9.69 9.70 -24.87
CA LEU A 109 -10.57 10.39 -25.83
C LEU A 109 -11.11 9.45 -26.92
N GLU A 110 -10.28 8.56 -27.41
CA GLU A 110 -10.66 7.57 -28.40
C GLU A 110 -11.72 6.60 -27.85
N TRP A 111 -11.55 6.17 -26.60
CA TRP A 111 -12.50 5.31 -25.95
C TRP A 111 -13.86 5.99 -25.74
N GLN A 112 -13.88 7.25 -25.35
CA GLN A 112 -15.12 8.02 -25.20
C GLN A 112 -15.84 8.25 -26.54
N GLY A 113 -15.09 8.42 -27.63
CA GLY A 113 -15.64 8.58 -28.96
C GLY A 113 -16.36 7.36 -29.50
N THR A 114 -16.01 6.17 -29.01
CA THR A 114 -16.62 4.90 -29.45
C THR A 114 -18.04 4.68 -28.86
N TYR A 115 -18.40 5.38 -27.78
CA TYR A 115 -19.70 5.27 -27.14
C TYR A 115 -20.70 6.37 -27.54
N LEU A 116 -20.26 7.29 -28.33
CA LEU A 116 -21.11 8.36 -28.88
C LEU A 116 -21.56 8.00 -30.27
#